data_98b8f3a215893a62e94737280400e6d9
#
_entry.id   98b8f3a215893a62e94737280400e6d9
#
_cell.length_a   1.000
_cell.length_b   1.000
_cell.length_c   1.000
_cell.angle_alpha   90.00
_cell.angle_beta   90.00
_cell.angle_gamma   90.00
#
_symmetry.space_group_name_H-M   'P 1'
#
loop_
_entity.id
_entity.type
_entity.pdbx_description
1 polymer ?
#
loop_
_entity_poly.entity_id
_entity_poly.type
_entity_poly.pdbx_seq_one_letter_code
_entity_poly.pdbx_strand_id
1 'polypeptide(L)'
;MIPFYKLERYEGNEALFELVMMSIVASLVGEPLHIHAEGLRGTGKTTIMRAAKGILPNITRIKGCVYNCDPAAPHCPHHRNMSPNEISNLGTEEIPMPFLEISHSAKVGTVAGSVDLARLTDISHPEAQLLPGLIPQAHRGIIFIDEINRLADTSPEITDILLDVMGNKPGHIQIEEAGLPVVDVTVSVSVWAASNPDEDPGPVEEIRRQLSDRFDMVCYMGRPNSVDILSQMLKENSHQWKAQAKEREAAVEEGKNEVFRSNIVKWAGQYEKADLPDFLRNYIARLYIKHNLESIRAIEAMQSGAILHSIIKGRDKVAINDVTHMIPLVLKHRVDSDTMVRMINDVDSKGVKDGILSFKNRKKNDKEADPDYFPHNATPLKDIRRSDLVNTEKSLTPNEG
;
A
#
# COMPACT_ATOMS: atom_id res chain seq x y z
N MET A 1 -9.11 8.02 -18.64
CA MET A 1 -7.97 7.98 -17.67
C MET A 1 -6.76 7.49 -18.45
N ILE A 2 -5.56 7.98 -18.18
CA ILE A 2 -4.35 7.46 -18.83
C ILE A 2 -4.10 6.04 -18.29
N PRO A 3 -3.91 5.03 -19.16
CA PRO A 3 -3.62 3.67 -18.70
C PRO A 3 -2.31 3.59 -17.92
N PHE A 4 -2.24 2.68 -16.93
CA PHE A 4 -1.09 2.57 -16.02
C PHE A 4 0.24 2.35 -16.76
N TYR A 5 0.24 1.56 -17.83
CA TYR A 5 1.44 1.26 -18.62
C TYR A 5 1.97 2.44 -19.47
N LYS A 6 1.13 3.49 -19.66
CA LYS A 6 1.50 4.71 -20.40
C LYS A 6 2.01 5.82 -19.50
N LEU A 7 1.91 5.65 -18.18
CA LEU A 7 2.37 6.67 -17.25
C LEU A 7 3.90 6.73 -17.28
N GLU A 8 4.42 7.92 -17.52
CA GLU A 8 5.86 8.17 -17.53
C GLU A 8 6.48 7.94 -16.16
N ARG A 9 7.58 7.16 -16.15
CA ARG A 9 8.36 6.87 -14.97
C ARG A 9 9.62 7.72 -14.95
N TYR A 10 9.90 8.30 -13.80
CA TYR A 10 11.09 9.08 -13.55
C TYR A 10 11.49 8.93 -12.07
N GLU A 11 12.73 9.29 -11.75
CA GLU A 11 13.30 9.12 -10.41
C GLU A 11 12.37 9.60 -9.26
N GLY A 12 11.66 10.73 -9.47
CA GLY A 12 10.75 11.30 -8.46
C GLY A 12 9.42 10.56 -8.26
N ASN A 13 9.06 9.57 -9.09
CA ASN A 13 7.81 8.83 -8.96
C ASN A 13 7.98 7.30 -8.95
N GLU A 14 9.17 6.79 -9.17
CA GLU A 14 9.42 5.36 -9.29
C GLU A 14 9.02 4.60 -8.02
N ALA A 15 9.31 5.17 -6.85
CA ALA A 15 8.93 4.60 -5.55
C ALA A 15 7.41 4.36 -5.46
N LEU A 16 6.57 5.29 -5.94
CA LEU A 16 5.12 5.10 -5.91
C LEU A 16 4.68 3.94 -6.82
N PHE A 17 5.27 3.79 -8.01
CA PHE A 17 4.98 2.64 -8.88
C PHE A 17 5.33 1.32 -8.20
N GLU A 18 6.47 1.25 -7.53
CA GLU A 18 6.88 0.07 -6.76
C GLU A 18 5.91 -0.23 -5.62
N LEU A 19 5.58 0.77 -4.80
CA LEU A 19 4.64 0.61 -3.68
C LEU A 19 3.24 0.15 -4.15
N VAL A 20 2.74 0.71 -5.25
CA VAL A 20 1.47 0.29 -5.86
C VAL A 20 1.51 -1.20 -6.22
N MET A 21 2.56 -1.65 -6.92
CA MET A 21 2.70 -3.06 -7.29
C MET A 21 2.84 -3.98 -6.07
N MET A 22 3.65 -3.59 -5.09
CA MET A 22 3.83 -4.35 -3.84
C MET A 22 2.51 -4.47 -3.07
N SER A 23 1.75 -3.38 -2.95
CA SER A 23 0.48 -3.36 -2.24
C SER A 23 -0.60 -4.21 -2.94
N ILE A 24 -0.66 -4.22 -4.28
CA ILE A 24 -1.58 -5.10 -5.02
C ILE A 24 -1.24 -6.57 -4.78
N VAL A 25 0.04 -6.94 -4.85
CA VAL A 25 0.49 -8.32 -4.58
C VAL A 25 0.14 -8.73 -3.17
N ALA A 26 0.42 -7.89 -2.17
CA ALA A 26 0.10 -8.13 -0.77
C ALA A 26 -1.41 -8.27 -0.53
N SER A 27 -2.24 -7.42 -1.16
CA SER A 27 -3.70 -7.51 -1.08
C SER A 27 -4.23 -8.84 -1.65
N LEU A 28 -3.63 -9.36 -2.72
CA LEU A 28 -4.06 -10.59 -3.36
C LEU A 28 -3.81 -11.83 -2.47
N VAL A 29 -2.76 -11.81 -1.65
CA VAL A 29 -2.45 -12.90 -0.69
C VAL A 29 -3.12 -12.70 0.68
N GLY A 30 -3.93 -11.66 0.85
CA GLY A 30 -4.66 -11.41 2.10
C GLY A 30 -3.85 -10.68 3.18
N GLU A 31 -2.65 -10.20 2.87
CA GLU A 31 -1.78 -9.42 3.76
C GLU A 31 -1.77 -7.95 3.35
N PRO A 32 -2.77 -7.13 3.72
CA PRO A 32 -2.89 -5.76 3.25
C PRO A 32 -1.64 -4.93 3.57
N LEU A 33 -1.20 -4.13 2.59
CA LEU A 33 -0.09 -3.20 2.71
C LEU A 33 -0.61 -1.77 2.50
N HIS A 34 -0.56 -0.95 3.55
CA HIS A 34 -1.05 0.41 3.54
C HIS A 34 0.03 1.36 3.02
N ILE A 35 -0.29 2.15 1.99
CA ILE A 35 0.69 3.05 1.37
C ILE A 35 0.20 4.50 1.34
N HIS A 36 1.12 5.44 1.54
CA HIS A 36 0.84 6.86 1.49
C HIS A 36 1.82 7.57 0.54
N ALA A 37 1.29 8.32 -0.42
CA ALA A 37 2.06 9.14 -1.34
C ALA A 37 1.94 10.62 -0.96
N GLU A 38 3.03 11.20 -0.51
CA GLU A 38 3.16 12.62 -0.23
C GLU A 38 3.80 13.37 -1.39
N GLY A 39 3.59 14.66 -1.46
CA GLY A 39 4.28 15.52 -2.43
C GLY A 39 3.40 16.65 -2.94
N LEU A 40 4.02 17.56 -3.67
CA LEU A 40 3.38 18.76 -4.19
C LEU A 40 2.16 18.46 -5.07
N ARG A 41 1.28 19.45 -5.20
CA ARG A 41 0.13 19.37 -6.12
C ARG A 41 0.61 19.17 -7.56
N GLY A 42 -0.13 18.36 -8.33
CA GLY A 42 0.16 18.16 -9.76
C GLY A 42 1.33 17.21 -10.05
N THR A 43 1.92 16.54 -9.07
CA THR A 43 3.00 15.55 -9.29
C THR A 43 2.51 14.20 -9.81
N GLY A 44 1.20 13.97 -9.93
CA GLY A 44 0.63 12.75 -10.51
C GLY A 44 0.30 11.63 -9.53
N LYS A 45 0.38 11.84 -8.20
CA LYS A 45 0.04 10.85 -7.16
C LYS A 45 -1.30 10.17 -7.42
N THR A 46 -2.36 10.94 -7.43
CA THR A 46 -3.74 10.51 -7.66
C THR A 46 -3.91 9.83 -9.02
N THR A 47 -3.22 10.33 -10.06
CA THR A 47 -3.26 9.76 -11.42
C THR A 47 -2.67 8.36 -11.42
N ILE A 48 -1.52 8.13 -10.79
CA ILE A 48 -0.86 6.82 -10.72
C ILE A 48 -1.72 5.83 -9.95
N MET A 49 -2.20 6.22 -8.76
CA MET A 49 -3.03 5.36 -7.92
C MET A 49 -4.35 4.97 -8.59
N ARG A 50 -5.06 5.92 -9.22
CA ARG A 50 -6.30 5.62 -9.95
C ARG A 50 -6.07 4.79 -11.21
N ALA A 51 -4.98 5.02 -11.93
CA ALA A 51 -4.65 4.25 -13.12
C ALA A 51 -4.38 2.76 -12.80
N ALA A 52 -3.90 2.46 -11.60
CA ALA A 52 -3.68 1.10 -11.13
C ALA A 52 -4.95 0.24 -11.13
N LYS A 53 -6.16 0.85 -11.08
CA LYS A 53 -7.42 0.13 -11.23
C LYS A 53 -7.47 -0.74 -12.51
N GLY A 54 -6.83 -0.31 -13.60
CA GLY A 54 -6.79 -1.06 -14.87
C GLY A 54 -5.95 -2.33 -14.82
N ILE A 55 -5.02 -2.46 -13.88
CA ILE A 55 -4.11 -3.61 -13.76
C ILE A 55 -4.45 -4.54 -12.58
N LEU A 56 -5.54 -4.26 -11.84
CA LEU A 56 -5.96 -5.11 -10.72
C LEU A 56 -6.38 -6.49 -11.25
N PRO A 57 -5.93 -7.59 -10.60
CA PRO A 57 -6.34 -8.95 -10.95
C PRO A 57 -7.80 -9.22 -10.54
N ASN A 58 -8.36 -10.30 -11.03
CA ASN A 58 -9.64 -10.80 -10.52
C ASN A 58 -9.44 -11.53 -9.19
N ILE A 59 -10.48 -11.52 -8.36
CA ILE A 59 -10.61 -12.33 -7.15
C ILE A 59 -11.87 -13.21 -7.26
N THR A 60 -11.79 -14.42 -6.71
CA THR A 60 -12.93 -15.31 -6.59
C THR A 60 -13.70 -15.00 -5.31
N ARG A 61 -15.02 -14.85 -5.39
CA ARG A 61 -15.89 -14.64 -4.21
C ARG A 61 -17.09 -15.59 -4.23
N ILE A 62 -17.76 -15.72 -3.10
CA ILE A 62 -19.08 -16.35 -3.02
C ILE A 62 -20.04 -15.53 -3.90
N LYS A 63 -20.79 -16.21 -4.76
CA LYS A 63 -21.69 -15.58 -5.74
C LYS A 63 -22.68 -14.62 -5.08
N GLY A 64 -22.69 -13.38 -5.55
CA GLY A 64 -23.57 -12.30 -5.04
C GLY A 64 -23.19 -11.74 -3.67
N CYS A 65 -22.07 -12.15 -3.07
CA CYS A 65 -21.65 -11.63 -1.78
C CYS A 65 -21.11 -10.20 -1.88
N VAL A 66 -21.83 -9.24 -1.32
CA VAL A 66 -21.45 -7.81 -1.29
C VAL A 66 -20.24 -7.50 -0.40
N TYR A 67 -19.87 -8.43 0.49
CA TYR A 67 -18.69 -8.35 1.34
C TYR A 67 -17.45 -9.04 0.72
N ASN A 68 -17.56 -9.54 -0.50
CA ASN A 68 -16.49 -10.23 -1.22
C ASN A 68 -15.84 -11.41 -0.46
N CYS A 69 -16.68 -12.18 0.29
CA CYS A 69 -16.20 -13.34 1.04
C CYS A 69 -15.42 -14.31 0.15
N ASP A 70 -14.26 -14.73 0.65
CA ASP A 70 -13.56 -15.88 0.11
C ASP A 70 -14.38 -17.15 0.36
N PRO A 71 -14.62 -18.01 -0.64
CA PRO A 71 -15.32 -19.28 -0.44
C PRO A 71 -14.64 -20.19 0.60
N ALA A 72 -13.31 -20.12 0.72
CA ALA A 72 -12.55 -20.90 1.68
C ALA A 72 -12.55 -20.32 3.11
N ALA A 73 -12.81 -19.00 3.25
CA ALA A 73 -12.79 -18.28 4.52
C ALA A 73 -13.91 -17.22 4.59
N PRO A 74 -15.19 -17.61 4.64
CA PRO A 74 -16.30 -16.67 4.70
C PRO A 74 -16.29 -15.91 6.02
N HIS A 75 -16.46 -14.55 5.95
CA HIS A 75 -16.30 -13.67 7.11
C HIS A 75 -17.51 -12.80 7.41
N CYS A 76 -18.39 -12.58 6.42
CA CYS A 76 -19.52 -11.66 6.58
C CYS A 76 -20.63 -12.25 7.45
N PRO A 77 -21.54 -11.42 7.99
CA PRO A 77 -22.65 -11.88 8.83
C PRO A 77 -23.52 -12.97 8.20
N HIS A 78 -23.65 -12.96 6.86
CA HIS A 78 -24.49 -13.91 6.15
C HIS A 78 -23.79 -15.30 5.93
N HIS A 79 -22.47 -15.32 5.73
CA HIS A 79 -21.76 -16.51 5.30
C HIS A 79 -20.86 -17.14 6.36
N ARG A 80 -20.44 -16.40 7.40
CA ARG A 80 -19.46 -16.86 8.41
C ARG A 80 -19.85 -18.13 9.18
N ASN A 81 -21.16 -18.42 9.26
CA ASN A 81 -21.67 -19.58 9.98
C ASN A 81 -22.12 -20.71 9.05
N MET A 82 -21.97 -20.57 7.73
CA MET A 82 -22.34 -21.59 6.75
C MET A 82 -21.29 -22.69 6.68
N SER A 83 -21.75 -23.94 6.49
CA SER A 83 -20.87 -25.07 6.24
C SER A 83 -20.23 -25.00 4.83
N PRO A 84 -19.10 -25.66 4.58
CA PRO A 84 -18.48 -25.72 3.26
C PRO A 84 -19.43 -26.24 2.16
N ASN A 85 -20.36 -27.15 2.49
CA ASN A 85 -21.34 -27.66 1.54
C ASN A 85 -22.37 -26.58 1.15
N GLU A 86 -22.84 -25.79 2.11
CA GLU A 86 -23.77 -24.69 1.83
C GLU A 86 -23.08 -23.63 0.98
N ILE A 87 -21.84 -23.26 1.29
CA ILE A 87 -21.03 -22.34 0.47
C ILE A 87 -20.86 -22.87 -0.95
N SER A 88 -20.53 -24.15 -1.10
CA SER A 88 -20.39 -24.79 -2.42
C SER A 88 -21.69 -24.72 -3.23
N ASN A 89 -22.85 -24.87 -2.59
CA ASN A 89 -24.16 -24.79 -3.24
C ASN A 89 -24.51 -23.37 -3.73
N LEU A 90 -24.00 -22.31 -3.05
CA LEU A 90 -24.18 -20.93 -3.52
C LEU A 90 -23.39 -20.66 -4.80
N GLY A 91 -22.28 -21.39 -5.01
CA GLY A 91 -21.37 -21.20 -6.11
C GLY A 91 -20.45 -20.00 -5.91
N THR A 92 -19.57 -19.82 -6.89
CA THR A 92 -18.56 -18.76 -6.90
C THR A 92 -18.65 -17.93 -8.16
N GLU A 93 -18.09 -16.72 -8.11
CA GLU A 93 -17.92 -15.86 -9.26
C GLU A 93 -16.57 -15.11 -9.19
N GLU A 94 -16.03 -14.77 -10.35
CA GLU A 94 -14.86 -13.92 -10.44
C GLU A 94 -15.29 -12.46 -10.64
N ILE A 95 -14.69 -11.59 -9.86
CA ILE A 95 -14.87 -10.13 -9.99
C ILE A 95 -13.51 -9.46 -10.04
N PRO A 96 -13.38 -8.28 -10.69
CA PRO A 96 -12.19 -7.46 -10.51
C PRO A 96 -11.95 -7.16 -9.04
N MET A 97 -10.70 -7.22 -8.58
CA MET A 97 -10.32 -6.80 -7.22
C MET A 97 -10.93 -5.43 -6.92
N PRO A 98 -11.66 -5.26 -5.80
CA PRO A 98 -12.31 -4.01 -5.46
C PRO A 98 -11.34 -2.85 -5.36
N PHE A 99 -11.70 -1.71 -5.95
CA PHE A 99 -11.01 -0.44 -5.80
C PHE A 99 -12.05 0.64 -5.56
N LEU A 100 -12.20 1.06 -4.31
CA LEU A 100 -13.19 2.04 -3.88
C LEU A 100 -12.51 3.29 -3.34
N GLU A 101 -13.16 4.44 -3.53
CA GLU A 101 -12.62 5.73 -3.11
C GLU A 101 -13.47 6.31 -1.98
N ILE A 102 -12.82 6.79 -0.91
CA ILE A 102 -13.46 7.56 0.15
C ILE A 102 -13.18 9.05 -0.13
N SER A 103 -14.24 9.81 -0.32
CA SER A 103 -14.17 11.28 -0.43
C SER A 103 -13.97 11.91 0.95
N HIS A 104 -13.26 13.03 1.01
CA HIS A 104 -13.14 13.84 2.23
C HIS A 104 -14.50 14.33 2.79
N SER A 105 -15.55 14.35 1.98
CA SER A 105 -16.93 14.69 2.37
C SER A 105 -17.81 13.47 2.66
N ALA A 106 -17.24 12.26 2.72
CA ALA A 106 -17.99 11.04 3.01
C ALA A 106 -18.61 11.09 4.42
N LYS A 107 -19.73 10.40 4.59
CA LYS A 107 -20.37 10.21 5.90
C LYS A 107 -20.00 8.86 6.47
N VAL A 108 -19.97 8.74 7.80
CA VAL A 108 -19.65 7.51 8.53
C VAL A 108 -20.46 6.31 8.01
N GLY A 109 -21.79 6.45 7.90
CA GLY A 109 -22.67 5.39 7.38
C GLY A 109 -22.35 4.94 5.96
N THR A 110 -21.82 5.84 5.11
CA THR A 110 -21.36 5.46 3.76
C THR A 110 -20.06 4.67 3.81
N VAL A 111 -19.20 4.96 4.77
CA VAL A 111 -17.87 4.35 4.91
C VAL A 111 -17.94 3.01 5.65
N ALA A 112 -18.57 2.99 6.82
CA ALA A 112 -18.70 1.81 7.66
C ALA A 112 -19.86 0.90 7.24
N GLY A 113 -20.99 1.50 6.97
CA GLY A 113 -22.25 0.86 6.72
C GLY A 113 -23.37 1.46 7.56
N SER A 114 -24.59 1.08 7.26
CA SER A 114 -25.77 1.53 7.97
C SER A 114 -26.86 0.44 7.96
N VAL A 115 -27.96 0.69 8.64
CA VAL A 115 -29.11 -0.22 8.66
C VAL A 115 -30.01 0.04 7.46
N ASP A 116 -30.51 -1.02 6.85
CA ASP A 116 -31.54 -0.96 5.81
C ASP A 116 -32.91 -0.65 6.45
N LEU A 117 -33.26 0.64 6.52
CA LEU A 117 -34.52 1.11 7.07
C LEU A 117 -35.75 0.60 6.26
N ALA A 118 -35.60 0.31 4.98
CA ALA A 118 -36.66 -0.21 4.17
C ALA A 118 -37.12 -1.61 4.60
N ARG A 119 -36.19 -2.42 5.10
CA ARG A 119 -36.47 -3.75 5.64
C ARG A 119 -37.01 -3.74 7.06
N LEU A 120 -36.72 -2.72 7.84
CA LEU A 120 -37.35 -2.56 9.16
C LEU A 120 -38.89 -2.34 9.07
N THR A 121 -39.34 -1.82 7.96
CA THR A 121 -40.77 -1.60 7.69
C THR A 121 -41.46 -2.78 6.96
N ASP A 122 -40.72 -3.81 6.59
CA ASP A 122 -41.27 -5.02 5.99
C ASP A 122 -41.90 -5.90 7.06
N ILE A 123 -43.27 -5.92 7.05
CA ILE A 123 -44.08 -6.68 8.00
C ILE A 123 -43.81 -8.21 7.88
N SER A 124 -43.34 -8.67 6.70
CA SER A 124 -43.12 -10.08 6.40
C SER A 124 -41.78 -10.59 6.94
N HIS A 125 -40.77 -9.73 7.04
CA HIS A 125 -39.43 -10.06 7.49
C HIS A 125 -38.79 -8.89 8.28
N PRO A 126 -39.21 -8.65 9.53
CA PRO A 126 -38.80 -7.48 10.32
C PRO A 126 -37.35 -7.58 10.86
N GLU A 127 -36.43 -8.21 10.12
CA GLU A 127 -35.04 -8.31 10.51
C GLU A 127 -34.26 -7.11 9.96
N ALA A 128 -33.64 -6.36 10.87
CA ALA A 128 -32.71 -5.29 10.48
C ALA A 128 -31.54 -5.91 9.69
N GLN A 129 -31.44 -5.57 8.41
CA GLN A 129 -30.30 -5.95 7.58
C GLN A 129 -29.31 -4.81 7.49
N LEU A 130 -28.03 -5.15 7.59
CA LEU A 130 -26.96 -4.18 7.42
C LEU A 130 -26.68 -3.94 5.92
N LEU A 131 -26.61 -2.69 5.55
CA LEU A 131 -26.05 -2.25 4.29
C LEU A 131 -24.56 -2.02 4.48
N PRO A 132 -23.68 -2.83 3.85
CA PRO A 132 -22.24 -2.64 3.97
C PRO A 132 -21.82 -1.31 3.37
N GLY A 133 -20.98 -0.56 4.10
CA GLY A 133 -20.33 0.63 3.60
C GLY A 133 -19.18 0.33 2.63
N LEU A 134 -18.45 1.37 2.23
CA LEU A 134 -17.33 1.24 1.27
C LEU A 134 -16.23 0.30 1.78
N ILE A 135 -15.90 0.35 3.08
CA ILE A 135 -14.82 -0.48 3.61
C ILE A 135 -15.16 -1.97 3.58
N PRO A 136 -16.30 -2.45 4.10
CA PRO A 136 -16.70 -3.84 3.95
C PRO A 136 -16.81 -4.31 2.49
N GLN A 137 -17.27 -3.45 1.58
CA GLN A 137 -17.36 -3.76 0.15
C GLN A 137 -15.98 -3.82 -0.53
N ALA A 138 -14.96 -3.18 0.04
CA ALA A 138 -13.59 -3.23 -0.47
C ALA A 138 -12.80 -4.43 0.05
N HIS A 139 -13.39 -5.31 0.84
CA HIS A 139 -12.70 -6.50 1.37
C HIS A 139 -11.96 -7.26 0.27
N ARG A 140 -10.70 -7.66 0.54
CA ARG A 140 -9.74 -8.26 -0.40
C ARG A 140 -9.38 -7.35 -1.56
N GLY A 141 -9.44 -6.02 -1.34
CA GLY A 141 -9.14 -5.00 -2.34
C GLY A 141 -8.50 -3.76 -1.74
N ILE A 142 -8.79 -2.62 -2.34
CA ILE A 142 -8.12 -1.35 -2.08
C ILE A 142 -9.16 -0.27 -1.77
N ILE A 143 -8.90 0.49 -0.71
CA ILE A 143 -9.53 1.79 -0.43
C ILE A 143 -8.54 2.88 -0.78
N PHE A 144 -8.94 3.80 -1.64
CA PHE A 144 -8.15 4.98 -1.98
C PHE A 144 -8.76 6.24 -1.35
N ILE A 145 -7.89 7.04 -0.74
CA ILE A 145 -8.25 8.31 -0.10
C ILE A 145 -7.36 9.41 -0.67
N ASP A 146 -7.97 10.29 -1.44
CA ASP A 146 -7.29 11.49 -1.91
C ASP A 146 -7.40 12.60 -0.85
N GLU A 147 -6.35 13.38 -0.67
CA GLU A 147 -6.28 14.44 0.36
C GLU A 147 -6.57 13.91 1.79
N ILE A 148 -5.90 12.82 2.18
CA ILE A 148 -6.09 12.17 3.50
C ILE A 148 -5.90 13.12 4.68
N ASN A 149 -5.01 14.13 4.53
CA ASN A 149 -4.81 15.17 5.53
C ASN A 149 -6.10 15.96 5.80
N ARG A 150 -6.86 16.32 4.77
CA ARG A 150 -8.15 16.98 4.93
C ARG A 150 -9.18 16.07 5.58
N LEU A 151 -9.24 14.79 5.18
CA LEU A 151 -10.13 13.83 5.84
C LEU A 151 -9.80 13.72 7.33
N ALA A 152 -8.51 13.64 7.69
CA ALA A 152 -8.05 13.52 9.06
C ALA A 152 -8.44 14.72 9.93
N ASP A 153 -8.47 15.91 9.35
CA ASP A 153 -8.88 17.15 10.02
C ASP A 153 -10.39 17.28 10.14
N THR A 154 -11.13 17.03 9.05
CA THR A 154 -12.57 17.34 8.97
C THR A 154 -13.49 16.20 9.42
N SER A 155 -13.00 14.96 9.49
CA SER A 155 -13.81 13.76 9.75
C SER A 155 -13.11 12.81 10.74
N PRO A 156 -12.99 13.20 12.01
CA PRO A 156 -12.31 12.40 13.03
C PRO A 156 -12.92 10.99 13.21
N GLU A 157 -14.24 10.85 13.06
CA GLU A 157 -14.92 9.56 13.20
C GLU A 157 -14.51 8.58 12.09
N ILE A 158 -14.37 9.06 10.84
CA ILE A 158 -13.89 8.22 9.74
C ILE A 158 -12.41 7.87 9.96
N THR A 159 -11.64 8.81 10.49
CA THR A 159 -10.24 8.56 10.84
C THR A 159 -10.10 7.48 11.89
N ASP A 160 -10.95 7.47 12.91
CA ASP A 160 -10.95 6.43 13.96
C ASP A 160 -11.32 5.05 13.37
N ILE A 161 -12.29 4.98 12.45
CA ILE A 161 -12.60 3.75 11.69
C ILE A 161 -11.38 3.27 10.90
N LEU A 162 -10.65 4.17 10.24
CA LEU A 162 -9.42 3.82 9.51
C LEU A 162 -8.33 3.29 10.45
N LEU A 163 -8.22 3.82 11.67
CA LEU A 163 -7.30 3.29 12.67
C LEU A 163 -7.59 1.84 13.04
N ASP A 164 -8.85 1.43 13.12
CA ASP A 164 -9.25 0.06 13.42
C ASP A 164 -9.02 -0.86 12.22
N VAL A 165 -9.36 -0.41 11.01
CA VAL A 165 -9.15 -1.14 9.76
C VAL A 165 -7.67 -1.38 9.48
N MET A 166 -6.81 -0.39 9.76
CA MET A 166 -5.36 -0.46 9.55
C MET A 166 -4.61 -0.97 10.79
N GLY A 167 -5.32 -1.24 11.88
CA GLY A 167 -4.73 -1.56 13.18
C GLY A 167 -4.10 -2.93 13.24
N ASN A 168 -4.84 -3.94 12.86
CA ASN A 168 -4.43 -5.33 12.80
C ASN A 168 -4.52 -5.84 11.36
N LYS A 169 -3.93 -6.99 11.09
CA LYS A 169 -4.04 -7.65 9.79
C LYS A 169 -4.57 -9.07 10.02
N PRO A 170 -5.84 -9.36 9.70
CA PRO A 170 -6.85 -8.45 9.15
C PRO A 170 -7.36 -7.41 10.17
N GLY A 171 -7.86 -6.30 9.64
CA GLY A 171 -8.55 -5.27 10.40
C GLY A 171 -10.00 -5.64 10.70
N HIS A 172 -10.71 -4.76 11.41
CA HIS A 172 -12.14 -4.93 11.67
C HIS A 172 -12.86 -3.60 11.62
N ILE A 173 -14.16 -3.68 11.47
CA ILE A 173 -15.05 -2.53 11.50
C ILE A 173 -16.28 -2.89 12.33
N GLN A 174 -16.64 -1.99 13.24
CA GLN A 174 -17.85 -2.10 14.03
C GLN A 174 -18.92 -1.19 13.45
N ILE A 175 -20.12 -1.73 13.28
CA ILE A 175 -21.30 -0.98 12.84
C ILE A 175 -22.23 -0.93 14.03
N GLU A 176 -22.43 0.28 14.56
CA GLU A 176 -23.24 0.54 15.74
C GLU A 176 -24.41 1.44 15.33
N GLU A 177 -25.63 0.99 15.62
CA GLU A 177 -26.84 1.78 15.46
C GLU A 177 -27.72 1.67 16.70
N ALA A 178 -28.31 2.79 17.10
CA ALA A 178 -29.11 2.86 18.31
C ALA A 178 -30.25 1.83 18.29
N GLY A 179 -30.27 0.97 19.32
CA GLY A 179 -31.31 -0.06 19.49
C GLY A 179 -31.07 -1.36 18.72
N LEU A 180 -29.92 -1.51 18.04
CA LEU A 180 -29.55 -2.74 17.33
C LEU A 180 -28.28 -3.36 17.93
N PRO A 181 -28.08 -4.69 17.81
CA PRO A 181 -26.84 -5.33 18.19
C PRO A 181 -25.66 -4.76 17.38
N VAL A 182 -24.54 -4.54 18.03
CA VAL A 182 -23.27 -4.18 17.37
C VAL A 182 -22.85 -5.31 16.44
N VAL A 183 -22.53 -4.97 15.20
CA VAL A 183 -22.04 -5.94 14.22
C VAL A 183 -20.57 -5.66 13.94
N ASP A 184 -19.74 -6.64 14.27
CA ASP A 184 -18.31 -6.65 13.97
C ASP A 184 -18.07 -7.44 12.69
N VAL A 185 -17.33 -6.83 11.75
CA VAL A 185 -16.96 -7.42 10.46
C VAL A 185 -15.46 -7.34 10.28
N THR A 186 -14.82 -8.50 10.13
CA THR A 186 -13.41 -8.57 9.78
C THR A 186 -13.20 -8.10 8.34
N VAL A 187 -12.20 -7.25 8.11
CA VAL A 187 -11.88 -6.75 6.78
C VAL A 187 -10.39 -6.86 6.49
N SER A 188 -10.05 -7.32 5.31
CA SER A 188 -8.68 -7.31 4.77
C SER A 188 -8.66 -6.35 3.60
N VAL A 189 -8.17 -5.12 3.79
CA VAL A 189 -8.19 -4.07 2.77
C VAL A 189 -6.90 -3.26 2.83
N SER A 190 -6.27 -3.01 1.69
CA SER A 190 -5.15 -2.09 1.61
C SER A 190 -5.66 -0.65 1.49
N VAL A 191 -5.18 0.21 2.38
CA VAL A 191 -5.49 1.65 2.34
C VAL A 191 -4.38 2.38 1.59
N TRP A 192 -4.76 3.06 0.52
CA TRP A 192 -3.90 3.93 -0.26
C TRP A 192 -4.29 5.38 -0.01
N ALA A 193 -3.34 6.22 0.29
CA ALA A 193 -3.59 7.62 0.55
C ALA A 193 -2.68 8.53 -0.29
N ALA A 194 -3.21 9.70 -0.64
CA ALA A 194 -2.43 10.78 -1.22
C ALA A 194 -2.63 12.06 -0.42
N SER A 195 -1.56 12.82 -0.21
CA SER A 195 -1.63 14.14 0.44
C SER A 195 -0.64 15.13 -0.15
N ASN A 196 -0.87 16.40 0.16
CA ASN A 196 0.09 17.46 -0.04
C ASN A 196 0.43 18.04 1.34
N PRO A 197 1.61 17.77 1.89
CA PRO A 197 1.99 18.24 3.22
C PRO A 197 2.16 19.76 3.31
N ASP A 198 2.36 20.45 2.16
CA ASP A 198 2.56 21.91 2.12
C ASP A 198 1.23 22.68 2.04
N GLU A 199 0.09 22.01 2.01
CA GLU A 199 -1.24 22.63 1.98
C GLU A 199 -1.96 22.45 3.32
N ASP A 200 -2.79 23.44 3.67
CA ASP A 200 -3.70 23.36 4.82
C ASP A 200 -4.58 22.09 4.74
N PRO A 201 -4.70 21.33 5.82
CA PRO A 201 -4.29 21.57 7.22
C PRO A 201 -2.85 21.14 7.57
N GLY A 202 -2.01 20.77 6.62
CA GLY A 202 -0.64 20.35 6.87
C GLY A 202 -0.43 18.83 6.73
N PRO A 203 0.73 18.30 7.17
CA PRO A 203 1.06 16.90 7.07
C PRO A 203 0.26 16.03 8.04
N VAL A 204 -0.01 14.78 7.64
CA VAL A 204 -0.86 13.84 8.42
C VAL A 204 -0.29 13.54 9.80
N GLU A 205 1.02 13.47 9.93
CA GLU A 205 1.72 13.22 11.21
C GLU A 205 1.51 14.33 12.24
N GLU A 206 1.28 15.56 11.82
CA GLU A 206 0.97 16.67 12.71
C GLU A 206 -0.51 16.71 13.12
N ILE A 207 -1.40 16.31 12.20
CA ILE A 207 -2.85 16.29 12.43
C ILE A 207 -3.24 15.08 13.26
N ARG A 208 -2.79 13.89 12.83
CA ARG A 208 -3.12 12.58 13.43
C ARG A 208 -1.92 11.63 13.33
N ARG A 209 -0.93 11.78 14.23
CA ARG A 209 0.27 10.94 14.27
C ARG A 209 -0.06 9.44 14.30
N GLN A 210 -1.12 9.04 14.98
CA GLN A 210 -1.55 7.65 15.03
C GLN A 210 -1.97 7.10 13.66
N LEU A 211 -2.61 7.91 12.82
CA LEU A 211 -2.97 7.51 11.46
C LEU A 211 -1.74 7.39 10.58
N SER A 212 -0.80 8.34 10.69
CA SER A 212 0.47 8.29 9.95
C SER A 212 1.25 7.00 10.26
N ASP A 213 1.34 6.59 11.55
CA ASP A 213 2.03 5.34 11.93
C ASP A 213 1.35 4.06 11.39
N ARG A 214 0.06 4.12 11.01
CA ARG A 214 -0.64 2.97 10.43
C ARG A 214 -0.25 2.69 8.98
N PHE A 215 0.27 3.67 8.24
CA PHE A 215 0.80 3.40 6.92
C PHE A 215 2.08 2.59 7.01
N ASP A 216 2.12 1.45 6.35
CA ASP A 216 3.31 0.58 6.31
C ASP A 216 4.47 1.30 5.61
N MET A 217 4.17 2.01 4.51
CA MET A 217 5.15 2.71 3.68
C MET A 217 4.66 4.06 3.21
N VAL A 218 5.56 5.04 3.22
CA VAL A 218 5.31 6.40 2.74
C VAL A 218 6.38 6.76 1.72
N CYS A 219 5.96 7.27 0.56
CA CYS A 219 6.89 7.81 -0.43
C CYS A 219 6.60 9.28 -0.72
N TYR A 220 7.65 10.03 -1.03
CA TYR A 220 7.53 11.40 -1.47
C TYR A 220 7.64 11.49 -2.99
N MET A 221 6.67 12.16 -3.61
CA MET A 221 6.63 12.38 -5.06
C MET A 221 7.39 13.63 -5.44
N GLY A 222 8.53 13.45 -6.11
CA GLY A 222 9.31 14.52 -6.70
C GLY A 222 8.72 15.05 -8.01
N ARG A 223 9.26 16.15 -8.48
CA ARG A 223 8.93 16.71 -9.81
C ARG A 223 9.82 16.07 -10.89
N PRO A 224 9.31 15.93 -12.14
CA PRO A 224 10.19 15.61 -13.26
C PRO A 224 11.28 16.67 -13.40
N ASN A 225 12.52 16.25 -13.53
CA ASN A 225 13.71 17.13 -13.66
C ASN A 225 14.33 17.09 -15.07
N SER A 226 13.72 16.38 -16.02
CA SER A 226 14.19 16.22 -17.40
C SER A 226 13.24 16.93 -18.38
N VAL A 227 13.81 17.75 -19.28
CA VAL A 227 13.06 18.40 -20.37
C VAL A 227 12.45 17.37 -21.31
N ASP A 228 13.14 16.26 -21.55
CA ASP A 228 12.66 15.18 -22.44
C ASP A 228 11.41 14.52 -21.88
N ILE A 229 11.42 14.18 -20.58
CA ILE A 229 10.27 13.59 -19.88
C ILE A 229 9.07 14.55 -19.93
N LEU A 230 9.28 15.84 -19.61
CA LEU A 230 8.22 16.85 -19.67
C LEU A 230 7.68 17.03 -21.10
N SER A 231 8.57 17.05 -22.11
CA SER A 231 8.17 17.16 -23.50
C SER A 231 7.32 15.96 -23.94
N GLN A 232 7.66 14.75 -23.49
CA GLN A 232 6.90 13.54 -23.77
C GLN A 232 5.53 13.58 -23.11
N MET A 233 5.45 13.91 -21.83
CA MET A 233 4.18 14.10 -21.11
C MET A 233 3.26 15.13 -21.80
N LEU A 234 3.82 16.23 -22.29
CA LEU A 234 3.05 17.26 -23.03
C LEU A 234 2.53 16.73 -24.36
N LYS A 235 3.33 15.94 -25.11
CA LYS A 235 2.89 15.30 -26.36
C LYS A 235 1.72 14.35 -26.13
N GLU A 236 1.80 13.49 -25.12
CA GLU A 236 0.76 12.51 -24.80
C GLU A 236 -0.56 13.15 -24.33
N ASN A 237 -0.49 14.34 -23.75
CA ASN A 237 -1.66 15.12 -23.37
C ASN A 237 -2.23 15.97 -24.52
N SER A 238 -1.60 16.01 -25.69
CA SER A 238 -2.08 16.79 -26.82
C SER A 238 -3.39 16.24 -27.42
N HIS A 239 -4.26 17.14 -27.94
CA HIS A 239 -5.53 16.76 -28.57
C HIS A 239 -5.34 15.86 -29.79
N GLN A 240 -4.28 16.06 -30.56
CA GLN A 240 -3.96 15.28 -31.76
C GLN A 240 -3.62 13.84 -31.40
N TRP A 241 -2.83 13.62 -30.34
CA TRP A 241 -2.51 12.29 -29.85
C TRP A 241 -3.76 11.54 -29.37
N LYS A 242 -4.61 12.19 -28.60
CA LYS A 242 -5.87 11.59 -28.08
C LYS A 242 -6.86 11.20 -29.19
N ALA A 243 -6.88 11.95 -30.30
CA ALA A 243 -7.79 11.66 -31.42
C ALA A 243 -7.34 10.45 -32.25
N GLN A 244 -6.02 10.29 -32.47
CA GLN A 244 -5.46 9.16 -33.24
C GLN A 244 -5.44 7.85 -32.44
N ALA A 245 -5.46 7.94 -31.12
CA ALA A 245 -5.33 6.82 -30.20
C ALA A 245 -6.62 6.00 -30.02
N LYS A 246 -7.80 6.59 -30.24
CA LYS A 246 -9.08 6.02 -29.80
C LYS A 246 -9.49 4.68 -30.43
N GLU A 247 -9.10 4.37 -31.66
CA GLU A 247 -9.60 3.18 -32.36
C GLU A 247 -8.67 1.96 -32.33
N ARG A 248 -7.36 2.18 -32.18
CA ARG A 248 -6.36 1.09 -32.18
C ARG A 248 -5.95 0.63 -30.77
N GLU A 249 -6.31 1.37 -29.75
CA GLU A 249 -5.70 1.27 -28.43
C GLU A 249 -6.39 0.30 -27.46
N ALA A 250 -7.71 0.10 -27.55
CA ALA A 250 -8.43 -0.70 -26.56
C ALA A 250 -7.92 -2.15 -26.45
N ALA A 251 -7.68 -2.81 -27.59
CA ALA A 251 -7.15 -4.18 -27.61
C ALA A 251 -5.68 -4.25 -27.16
N VAL A 252 -4.88 -3.24 -27.53
CA VAL A 252 -3.47 -3.15 -27.08
C VAL A 252 -3.39 -2.81 -25.60
N GLU A 253 -4.30 -1.96 -25.12
CA GLU A 253 -4.40 -1.61 -23.70
C GLU A 253 -4.74 -2.83 -22.84
N GLU A 254 -5.75 -3.59 -23.23
CA GLU A 254 -6.15 -4.79 -22.49
C GLU A 254 -5.03 -5.84 -22.49
N GLY A 255 -4.36 -6.05 -23.62
CA GLY A 255 -3.22 -6.96 -23.70
C GLY A 255 -2.06 -6.57 -22.79
N LYS A 256 -1.77 -5.27 -22.65
CA LYS A 256 -0.74 -4.79 -21.71
C LYS A 256 -1.17 -4.88 -20.26
N ASN A 257 -2.43 -4.56 -19.95
CA ASN A 257 -2.98 -4.72 -18.61
C ASN A 257 -2.96 -6.19 -18.17
N GLU A 258 -3.25 -7.12 -19.10
CA GLU A 258 -3.19 -8.55 -18.82
C GLU A 258 -1.79 -9.04 -18.48
N VAL A 259 -0.76 -8.50 -19.10
CA VAL A 259 0.64 -8.78 -18.70
C VAL A 259 0.91 -8.35 -17.25
N PHE A 260 0.40 -7.18 -16.82
CA PHE A 260 0.53 -6.76 -15.41
C PHE A 260 -0.24 -7.69 -14.49
N ARG A 261 -1.49 -8.03 -14.81
CA ARG A 261 -2.31 -8.96 -13.99
C ARG A 261 -1.65 -10.32 -13.84
N SER A 262 -1.15 -10.89 -14.94
CA SER A 262 -0.43 -12.18 -14.93
C SER A 262 0.84 -12.12 -14.07
N ASN A 263 1.61 -11.04 -14.13
CA ASN A 263 2.78 -10.86 -13.29
C ASN A 263 2.38 -10.73 -11.81
N ILE A 264 1.34 -9.97 -11.48
CA ILE A 264 0.84 -9.81 -10.11
C ILE A 264 0.43 -11.17 -9.53
N VAL A 265 -0.33 -11.98 -10.27
CA VAL A 265 -0.75 -13.33 -9.83
C VAL A 265 0.47 -14.23 -9.62
N LYS A 266 1.45 -14.19 -10.54
CA LYS A 266 2.70 -14.93 -10.40
C LYS A 266 3.47 -14.52 -9.15
N TRP A 267 3.61 -13.23 -8.90
CA TRP A 267 4.31 -12.68 -7.74
C TRP A 267 3.60 -13.02 -6.43
N ALA A 268 2.26 -13.01 -6.41
CA ALA A 268 1.49 -13.47 -5.26
C ALA A 268 1.80 -14.92 -4.90
N GLY A 269 1.81 -15.82 -5.87
CA GLY A 269 2.18 -17.23 -5.64
C GLY A 269 3.66 -17.43 -5.26
N GLN A 270 4.55 -16.47 -5.56
CA GLN A 270 5.92 -16.46 -5.06
C GLN A 270 6.00 -15.95 -3.61
N TYR A 271 5.23 -14.90 -3.28
CA TYR A 271 5.20 -14.31 -1.94
C TYR A 271 4.77 -15.30 -0.86
N GLU A 272 3.76 -16.11 -1.12
CA GLU A 272 3.30 -17.17 -0.20
C GLU A 272 4.38 -18.19 0.17
N LYS A 273 5.40 -18.35 -0.68
CA LYS A 273 6.51 -19.31 -0.50
C LYS A 273 7.80 -18.65 -0.06
N ALA A 274 7.85 -17.31 -0.11
CA ALA A 274 9.06 -16.56 0.19
C ALA A 274 9.21 -16.39 1.70
N ASP A 275 10.47 -16.44 2.14
CA ASP A 275 10.82 -16.16 3.52
C ASP A 275 12.05 -15.27 3.60
N LEU A 276 12.12 -14.46 4.66
CA LEU A 276 13.28 -13.61 4.92
C LEU A 276 14.34 -14.44 5.63
N PRO A 277 15.59 -14.53 5.12
CA PRO A 277 16.68 -15.23 5.80
C PRO A 277 16.96 -14.68 7.20
N ASP A 278 17.31 -15.56 8.15
CA ASP A 278 17.54 -15.18 9.56
C ASP A 278 18.57 -14.07 9.75
N PHE A 279 19.61 -14.04 8.92
CA PHE A 279 20.62 -12.99 9.02
C PHE A 279 20.03 -11.60 8.67
N LEU A 280 19.06 -11.51 7.76
CA LEU A 280 18.36 -10.27 7.43
C LEU A 280 17.32 -9.91 8.51
N ARG A 281 16.63 -10.89 9.11
CA ARG A 281 15.79 -10.66 10.30
C ARG A 281 16.63 -10.08 11.44
N ASN A 282 17.79 -10.67 11.71
CA ASN A 282 18.73 -10.17 12.71
C ASN A 282 19.24 -8.76 12.38
N TYR A 283 19.44 -8.45 11.10
CA TYR A 283 19.84 -7.12 10.66
C TYR A 283 18.73 -6.09 10.93
N ILE A 284 17.48 -6.37 10.57
CA ILE A 284 16.32 -5.51 10.87
C ILE A 284 16.17 -5.32 12.40
N ALA A 285 16.27 -6.39 13.18
CA ALA A 285 16.20 -6.32 14.64
C ALA A 285 17.29 -5.44 15.24
N ARG A 286 18.54 -5.51 14.71
CA ARG A 286 19.62 -4.63 15.13
C ARG A 286 19.37 -3.16 14.79
N LEU A 287 18.79 -2.86 13.61
CA LEU A 287 18.39 -1.50 13.26
C LEU A 287 17.37 -0.96 14.27
N TYR A 288 16.36 -1.78 14.61
CA TYR A 288 15.35 -1.42 15.59
C TYR A 288 15.93 -1.04 16.95
N ILE A 289 16.81 -1.91 17.51
CA ILE A 289 17.43 -1.68 18.83
C ILE A 289 18.42 -0.52 18.78
N LYS A 290 19.29 -0.47 17.75
CA LYS A 290 20.37 0.53 17.67
C LYS A 290 19.86 1.96 17.55
N HIS A 291 18.76 2.15 16.80
CA HIS A 291 18.18 3.45 16.54
C HIS A 291 16.95 3.74 17.39
N ASN A 292 16.67 2.89 18.38
CA ASN A 292 15.57 3.03 19.33
C ASN A 292 14.21 3.31 18.63
N LEU A 293 13.90 2.49 17.60
CA LEU A 293 12.62 2.64 16.88
C LEU A 293 11.46 2.30 17.81
N GLU A 294 10.40 3.11 17.78
CA GLU A 294 9.26 2.96 18.68
C GLU A 294 8.26 1.90 18.21
N SER A 295 8.13 1.71 16.90
CA SER A 295 7.05 0.90 16.31
C SER A 295 7.55 -0.46 15.82
N ILE A 296 6.99 -1.56 16.35
CA ILE A 296 7.21 -2.92 15.84
C ILE A 296 6.67 -3.05 14.41
N ARG A 297 5.60 -2.32 14.07
CA ARG A 297 5.07 -2.29 12.69
C ARG A 297 6.12 -1.89 11.66
N ALA A 298 7.06 -1.04 12.03
CA ALA A 298 8.15 -0.65 11.14
C ALA A 298 8.99 -1.85 10.71
N ILE A 299 9.34 -2.75 11.64
CA ILE A 299 10.14 -3.93 11.30
C ILE A 299 9.32 -4.99 10.54
N GLU A 300 8.03 -5.12 10.83
CA GLU A 300 7.11 -5.97 10.06
C GLU A 300 6.97 -5.45 8.62
N ALA A 301 6.77 -4.14 8.44
CA ALA A 301 6.72 -3.50 7.14
C ALA A 301 8.05 -3.61 6.36
N MET A 302 9.21 -3.51 7.04
CA MET A 302 10.50 -3.76 6.42
C MET A 302 10.64 -5.21 5.93
N GLN A 303 10.22 -6.17 6.73
CA GLN A 303 10.27 -7.59 6.38
C GLN A 303 9.40 -7.87 5.15
N SER A 304 8.10 -7.55 5.21
CA SER A 304 7.15 -7.76 4.11
C SER A 304 7.59 -6.99 2.85
N GLY A 305 8.03 -5.75 3.03
CA GLY A 305 8.52 -4.91 1.94
C GLY A 305 9.77 -5.46 1.25
N ALA A 306 10.74 -5.96 1.99
CA ALA A 306 11.96 -6.53 1.41
C ALA A 306 11.65 -7.79 0.58
N ILE A 307 10.73 -8.64 1.05
CA ILE A 307 10.25 -9.82 0.32
C ILE A 307 9.55 -9.38 -0.96
N LEU A 308 8.57 -8.49 -0.86
CA LEU A 308 7.81 -7.99 -2.01
C LEU A 308 8.72 -7.32 -3.05
N HIS A 309 9.67 -6.49 -2.59
CA HIS A 309 10.63 -5.83 -3.48
C HIS A 309 11.49 -6.84 -4.26
N SER A 310 12.02 -7.88 -3.60
CA SER A 310 12.79 -8.92 -4.30
C SER A 310 11.96 -9.60 -5.39
N ILE A 311 10.70 -9.90 -5.10
CA ILE A 311 9.79 -10.61 -6.01
C ILE A 311 9.42 -9.74 -7.22
N ILE A 312 9.04 -8.48 -7.02
CA ILE A 312 8.71 -7.58 -8.16
C ILE A 312 9.93 -7.26 -9.03
N LYS A 313 11.15 -7.37 -8.47
CA LYS A 313 12.41 -7.30 -9.24
C LYS A 313 12.79 -8.63 -9.89
N GLY A 314 11.93 -9.66 -9.81
CA GLY A 314 12.12 -10.96 -10.44
C GLY A 314 13.16 -11.87 -9.79
N ARG A 315 13.43 -11.68 -8.49
CA ARG A 315 14.40 -12.47 -7.73
C ARG A 315 13.70 -13.45 -6.77
N ASP A 316 14.27 -14.63 -6.65
CA ASP A 316 13.76 -15.69 -5.77
C ASP A 316 14.30 -15.55 -4.33
N LYS A 317 15.34 -14.74 -4.13
CA LYS A 317 16.00 -14.57 -2.83
C LYS A 317 16.05 -13.09 -2.45
N VAL A 318 15.73 -12.84 -1.19
CA VAL A 318 15.81 -11.50 -0.60
C VAL A 318 17.27 -11.16 -0.30
N ALA A 319 17.72 -10.02 -0.77
CA ALA A 319 19.07 -9.51 -0.53
C ALA A 319 19.07 -8.36 0.49
N ILE A 320 20.25 -8.01 1.02
CA ILE A 320 20.37 -6.88 1.95
C ILE A 320 19.91 -5.55 1.32
N ASN A 321 20.12 -5.40 0.00
CA ASN A 321 19.67 -4.21 -0.73
C ASN A 321 18.13 -4.06 -0.71
N ASP A 322 17.38 -5.16 -0.61
CA ASP A 322 15.91 -5.08 -0.47
C ASP A 322 15.52 -4.48 0.87
N VAL A 323 16.21 -4.90 1.93
CA VAL A 323 15.98 -4.35 3.28
C VAL A 323 16.39 -2.88 3.35
N THR A 324 17.56 -2.54 2.80
CA THR A 324 18.05 -1.14 2.83
C THR A 324 17.20 -0.20 1.99
N HIS A 325 16.63 -0.69 0.87
CA HIS A 325 15.69 0.06 0.06
C HIS A 325 14.38 0.39 0.81
N MET A 326 13.96 -0.48 1.74
CA MET A 326 12.77 -0.24 2.55
C MET A 326 12.99 0.81 3.65
N ILE A 327 14.20 1.08 4.09
CA ILE A 327 14.49 2.01 5.19
C ILE A 327 13.82 3.37 5.01
N PRO A 328 14.05 4.12 3.91
CA PRO A 328 13.41 5.41 3.71
C PRO A 328 11.88 5.32 3.55
N LEU A 329 11.38 4.27 2.92
CA LEU A 329 9.94 4.11 2.67
C LEU A 329 9.15 3.78 3.95
N VAL A 330 9.75 3.01 4.84
CA VAL A 330 9.11 2.57 6.09
C VAL A 330 9.33 3.56 7.23
N LEU A 331 10.46 4.23 7.29
CA LEU A 331 10.86 5.01 8.46
C LEU A 331 10.71 6.52 8.32
N LYS A 332 10.54 7.06 7.10
CA LYS A 332 10.47 8.51 6.86
C LYS A 332 9.46 9.23 7.78
N HIS A 333 8.29 8.64 7.98
CA HIS A 333 7.21 9.19 8.82
C HIS A 333 7.26 8.77 10.29
N ARG A 334 8.29 8.00 10.68
CA ARG A 334 8.45 7.42 12.04
C ARG A 334 9.65 7.92 12.80
N VAL A 335 10.67 8.43 12.09
CA VAL A 335 11.90 8.93 12.71
C VAL A 335 12.23 10.33 12.19
N ASP A 336 12.96 11.10 13.01
CA ASP A 336 13.47 12.40 12.61
C ASP A 336 14.55 12.29 11.53
N SER A 337 14.77 13.39 10.81
CA SER A 337 15.74 13.46 9.69
C SER A 337 17.17 13.11 10.10
N ASP A 338 17.60 13.49 11.32
CA ASP A 338 18.96 13.20 11.82
C ASP A 338 19.14 11.72 12.09
N THR A 339 18.12 11.06 12.64
CA THR A 339 18.11 9.60 12.84
C THR A 339 18.12 8.87 11.50
N MET A 340 17.35 9.34 10.51
CA MET A 340 17.36 8.79 9.17
C MET A 340 18.74 8.88 8.51
N VAL A 341 19.38 10.05 8.57
CA VAL A 341 20.75 10.25 8.03
C VAL A 341 21.76 9.35 8.73
N ARG A 342 21.65 9.19 10.05
CA ARG A 342 22.52 8.25 10.81
C ARG A 342 22.33 6.80 10.36
N MET A 343 21.08 6.37 10.16
CA MET A 343 20.77 5.02 9.69
C MET A 343 21.35 4.75 8.30
N ILE A 344 21.18 5.68 7.36
CA ILE A 344 21.73 5.57 6.00
C ILE A 344 23.26 5.51 6.03
N ASN A 345 23.93 6.37 6.82
CA ASN A 345 25.37 6.36 6.97
C ASN A 345 25.89 5.05 7.63
N ASP A 346 25.13 4.49 8.56
CA ASP A 346 25.47 3.21 9.20
C ASP A 346 25.38 2.03 8.23
N VAL A 347 24.38 2.04 7.34
CA VAL A 347 24.25 1.05 6.26
C VAL A 347 25.47 1.11 5.33
N ASP A 348 25.87 2.31 4.91
CA ASP A 348 27.01 2.50 4.00
C ASP A 348 28.37 2.15 4.65
N SER A 349 28.54 2.41 5.96
CA SER A 349 29.87 2.33 6.61
C SER A 349 30.17 1.00 7.31
N LYS A 350 29.17 0.34 7.89
CA LYS A 350 29.37 -0.84 8.75
C LYS A 350 28.41 -1.99 8.50
N GLY A 351 27.16 -1.73 8.15
CA GLY A 351 26.11 -2.75 8.08
C GLY A 351 26.42 -3.86 7.07
N VAL A 352 26.97 -3.50 5.93
CA VAL A 352 27.40 -4.46 4.90
C VAL A 352 28.66 -5.19 5.34
N LYS A 353 29.64 -4.47 5.95
CA LYS A 353 30.93 -5.08 6.38
C LYS A 353 30.77 -5.99 7.60
N ASP A 354 30.02 -5.59 8.60
CA ASP A 354 29.80 -6.41 9.82
C ASP A 354 28.88 -7.60 9.55
N GLY A 355 27.87 -7.44 8.68
CA GLY A 355 27.06 -8.55 8.18
C GLY A 355 27.91 -9.57 7.42
N ILE A 356 28.76 -9.11 6.49
CA ILE A 356 29.68 -9.95 5.71
C ILE A 356 30.76 -10.58 6.59
N LEU A 357 31.33 -9.84 7.57
CA LEU A 357 32.36 -10.35 8.47
C LEU A 357 31.79 -11.34 9.48
N SER A 358 30.63 -11.08 10.07
CA SER A 358 30.00 -12.05 10.97
C SER A 358 29.56 -13.32 10.23
N PHE A 359 29.21 -13.21 8.96
CA PHE A 359 28.87 -14.33 8.10
C PHE A 359 30.12 -15.14 7.68
N LYS A 360 31.23 -14.47 7.35
CA LYS A 360 32.50 -15.15 7.06
C LYS A 360 33.05 -15.90 8.28
N ASN A 361 32.84 -15.39 9.48
CA ASN A 361 33.26 -16.07 10.72
C ASN A 361 32.32 -17.25 11.09
N ARG A 362 31.05 -17.22 10.75
CA ARG A 362 30.12 -18.37 10.87
C ARG A 362 30.36 -19.45 9.81
N LYS A 363 30.86 -19.11 8.62
CA LYS A 363 31.18 -20.08 7.55
C LYS A 363 32.12 -21.20 7.95
N LYS A 364 32.78 -21.09 9.10
CA LYS A 364 33.59 -22.20 9.63
C LYS A 364 32.75 -23.33 10.24
N ASN A 365 31.45 -23.10 10.53
CA ASN A 365 30.61 -24.07 11.22
C ASN A 365 29.33 -24.51 10.46
N ASP A 366 28.88 -23.78 9.43
CA ASP A 366 27.63 -24.12 8.70
C ASP A 366 27.86 -24.20 7.20
N LYS A 367 27.46 -25.32 6.61
CA LYS A 367 27.66 -25.66 5.18
C LYS A 367 26.66 -25.01 4.20
N GLU A 368 25.81 -24.06 4.63
CA GLU A 368 24.66 -23.55 3.83
C GLU A 368 24.70 -22.04 3.54
N ALA A 369 25.83 -21.40 3.42
CA ALA A 369 25.88 -20.00 3.04
C ALA A 369 26.09 -19.85 1.52
N ASP A 370 25.03 -19.49 0.82
CA ASP A 370 25.03 -19.20 -0.61
C ASP A 370 25.69 -17.84 -0.92
N PRO A 371 26.72 -17.78 -1.77
CA PRO A 371 27.41 -16.54 -2.12
C PRO A 371 26.54 -15.52 -2.87
N ASP A 372 25.40 -15.91 -3.44
CA ASP A 372 24.49 -15.04 -4.21
C ASP A 372 23.70 -14.05 -3.34
N TYR A 373 23.70 -14.20 -2.00
CA TYR A 373 23.07 -13.23 -1.11
C TYR A 373 23.80 -11.87 -1.01
N PHE A 374 25.05 -11.80 -1.49
CA PHE A 374 25.86 -10.58 -1.50
C PHE A 374 26.36 -10.32 -2.92
N PRO A 375 25.57 -9.70 -3.80
CA PRO A 375 26.05 -9.35 -5.12
C PRO A 375 27.25 -8.40 -4.99
N HIS A 376 28.29 -8.66 -5.78
CA HIS A 376 29.54 -7.88 -5.76
C HIS A 376 29.37 -6.40 -6.17
N ASN A 377 28.19 -6.03 -6.70
CA ASN A 377 27.81 -4.68 -7.11
C ASN A 377 26.57 -4.22 -6.35
N ALA A 378 26.64 -4.20 -5.01
CA ALA A 378 25.64 -3.48 -4.22
C ALA A 378 25.70 -2.00 -4.62
N THR A 379 24.67 -1.51 -5.28
CA THR A 379 24.53 -0.08 -5.60
C THR A 379 24.50 0.67 -4.27
N PRO A 380 25.48 1.54 -3.98
CA PRO A 380 25.46 2.28 -2.73
C PRO A 380 24.21 3.17 -2.68
N LEU A 381 23.62 3.36 -1.51
CA LEU A 381 22.58 4.36 -1.23
C LEU A 381 22.98 5.81 -1.59
N LYS A 382 24.17 6.01 -2.14
CA LYS A 382 24.68 7.30 -2.67
C LYS A 382 23.80 7.95 -3.73
N ASP A 383 22.89 7.20 -4.35
CA ASP A 383 21.95 7.73 -5.36
C ASP A 383 20.67 8.31 -4.74
N ILE A 384 20.42 8.13 -3.45
CA ILE A 384 19.44 8.94 -2.72
C ILE A 384 20.12 10.27 -2.42
N ARG A 385 19.89 11.26 -3.27
CA ARG A 385 20.51 12.59 -3.09
C ARG A 385 20.06 13.20 -1.77
N ARG A 386 21.00 13.80 -1.06
CA ARG A 386 20.74 14.61 0.14
C ARG A 386 19.63 15.67 -0.08
N SER A 387 19.41 16.12 -1.34
CA SER A 387 18.33 16.98 -1.76
C SER A 387 16.92 16.41 -1.57
N ASP A 388 16.76 15.09 -1.66
CA ASP A 388 15.43 14.46 -1.57
C ASP A 388 14.98 14.25 -0.13
N LEU A 389 15.95 14.25 0.80
CA LEU A 389 15.73 14.18 2.25
C LEU A 389 15.61 15.58 2.90
N VAL A 390 16.18 16.63 2.28
CA VAL A 390 16.34 17.99 2.85
C VAL A 390 15.30 18.98 2.33
N ASN A 391 14.49 18.63 1.33
CA ASN A 391 13.49 19.56 0.78
C ASN A 391 12.36 19.93 1.75
N THR A 392 12.28 19.31 2.93
CA THR A 392 11.35 19.71 4.00
C THR A 392 11.82 20.88 4.84
N GLU A 393 13.11 21.24 4.83
CA GLU A 393 13.63 22.32 5.68
C GLU A 393 13.57 23.75 5.05
N LYS A 394 13.30 23.85 3.75
CA LYS A 394 13.34 25.17 3.07
C LYS A 394 12.08 26.03 3.16
N SER A 395 10.99 25.53 3.77
CA SER A 395 9.74 26.29 3.94
C SER A 395 9.60 27.00 5.29
N LEU A 396 10.57 26.89 6.19
CA LEU A 396 10.46 27.41 7.56
C LEU A 396 11.27 28.71 7.83
N THR A 397 11.76 29.40 6.80
CA THR A 397 12.27 30.77 7.03
C THR A 397 11.17 31.77 6.77
N PRO A 398 10.72 32.52 7.80
CA PRO A 398 9.86 33.70 7.58
C PRO A 398 10.63 34.73 6.74
N ASN A 399 10.00 35.24 5.70
CA ASN A 399 10.50 36.41 5.00
C ASN A 399 10.57 37.58 6.01
N GLU A 400 11.78 37.94 6.42
CA GLU A 400 12.07 39.25 6.98
C GLU A 400 12.27 40.19 5.82
N GLY A 401 11.40 41.21 5.77
CA GLY A 401 11.52 42.34 4.86
C GLY A 401 10.18 42.91 4.50
#